data_bfd236bc4c287eb7f47f5d85a469e6fc
#
_entry.id   bfd236bc4c287eb7f47f5d85a469e6fc
#
_cell.length_a   1.000
_cell.length_b   1.000
_cell.length_c   1.000
_cell.angle_alpha   90.00
_cell.angle_beta   90.00
_cell.angle_gamma   90.00
#
_symmetry.space_group_name_H-M   'P 1'
#
loop_
_entity.id
_entity.type
_entity.pdbx_description
1 polymer ?
#
loop_
_entity_poly.entity_id
_entity_poly.type
_entity_poly.pdbx_seq_one_letter_code
_entity_poly.pdbx_strand_id
1 'polypeptide(L)'
;MKAEKLEEMSFLLDFYAGLLTERQRELCDYYYNDDLSHTEIAAVTGITRQGVRDAIKRAECLLYDMEQRLGLVARFKDVQNGLEEIMDCASKISAENRKSGLSREISDLTVKIKSIALSLSE
;
A
#
# COMPACT_ATOMS: atom_id res chain seq x y z
N MET A 1 -13.80 7.09 -11.78
CA MET A 1 -12.38 6.74 -11.60
C MET A 1 -12.24 5.23 -11.65
N LYS A 2 -11.23 4.74 -12.33
CA LYS A 2 -11.00 3.30 -12.40
C LYS A 2 -10.45 2.78 -11.08
N ALA A 3 -10.87 1.57 -10.70
CA ALA A 3 -10.44 0.95 -9.44
C ALA A 3 -8.91 0.83 -9.33
N GLU A 4 -8.22 0.56 -10.43
CA GLU A 4 -6.76 0.48 -10.49
C GLU A 4 -6.08 1.79 -10.10
N LYS A 5 -6.58 2.92 -10.63
CA LYS A 5 -6.05 4.23 -10.29
C LYS A 5 -6.30 4.58 -8.83
N LEU A 6 -7.46 4.23 -8.32
CA LEU A 6 -7.81 4.45 -6.91
C LEU A 6 -6.87 3.69 -5.98
N GLU A 7 -6.61 2.42 -6.29
CA GLU A 7 -5.67 1.60 -5.53
C GLU A 7 -4.25 2.17 -5.56
N GLU A 8 -3.78 2.56 -6.75
CA GLU A 8 -2.47 3.18 -6.93
C GLU A 8 -2.34 4.45 -6.10
N MET A 9 -3.32 5.34 -6.17
CA MET A 9 -3.31 6.59 -5.41
C MET A 9 -3.37 6.33 -3.91
N SER A 10 -4.10 5.33 -3.47
CA SER A 10 -4.15 4.95 -2.07
C SER A 10 -2.78 4.52 -1.54
N PHE A 11 -2.02 3.73 -2.30
CA PHE A 11 -0.65 3.37 -1.95
C PHE A 11 0.27 4.59 -1.90
N LEU A 12 0.17 5.47 -2.90
CA LEU A 12 1.00 6.68 -2.93
C LEU A 12 0.73 7.57 -1.73
N LEU A 13 -0.53 7.72 -1.34
CA LEU A 13 -0.89 8.48 -0.15
C LEU A 13 -0.36 7.83 1.13
N ASP A 14 -0.45 6.51 1.24
CA ASP A 14 0.06 5.80 2.42
C ASP A 14 1.56 6.04 2.63
N PHE A 15 2.34 6.08 1.54
CA PHE A 15 3.78 6.27 1.63
C PHE A 15 4.23 7.72 1.70
N TYR A 16 3.54 8.61 1.00
CA TYR A 16 4.02 9.98 0.76
C TYR A 16 3.15 11.09 1.33
N ALA A 17 2.01 10.79 1.96
CA ALA A 17 1.12 11.82 2.48
C ALA A 17 1.80 12.78 3.45
N GLY A 18 2.78 12.29 4.21
CA GLY A 18 3.53 13.11 5.15
C GLY A 18 4.37 14.21 4.49
N LEU A 19 4.62 14.11 3.18
CA LEU A 19 5.36 15.09 2.41
C LEU A 19 4.45 16.13 1.73
N LEU A 20 3.13 15.92 1.79
CA LEU A 20 2.14 16.88 1.30
C LEU A 20 1.86 17.92 2.38
N THR A 21 1.38 19.09 1.95
CA THR A 21 0.84 20.06 2.91
C THR A 21 -0.40 19.48 3.57
N GLU A 22 -0.75 19.98 4.74
CA GLU A 22 -1.94 19.54 5.46
C GLU A 22 -3.20 19.65 4.62
N ARG A 23 -3.35 20.76 3.89
CA ARG A 23 -4.50 20.97 2.99
C ARG A 23 -4.51 19.99 1.82
N GLN A 24 -3.36 19.75 1.20
CA GLN A 24 -3.27 18.79 0.11
C GLN A 24 -3.65 17.39 0.57
N ARG A 25 -3.16 16.97 1.73
CA ARG A 25 -3.48 15.67 2.30
C ARG A 25 -4.96 15.56 2.62
N GLU A 26 -5.54 16.58 3.24
CA GLU A 26 -6.96 16.62 3.57
C GLU A 26 -7.84 16.45 2.32
N LEU A 27 -7.56 17.19 1.26
CA LEU A 27 -8.33 17.11 0.02
C LEU A 27 -8.18 15.75 -0.66
N CYS A 28 -6.99 15.18 -0.65
CA CYS A 28 -6.76 13.85 -1.20
C CYS A 28 -7.48 12.77 -0.39
N ASP A 29 -7.50 12.88 0.94
CA ASP A 29 -8.23 11.94 1.80
C ASP A 29 -9.73 11.96 1.49
N TYR A 30 -10.32 13.14 1.35
CA TYR A 30 -11.72 13.26 0.97
C TYR A 30 -12.01 12.60 -0.37
N TYR A 31 -11.15 12.83 -1.34
CA TYR A 31 -11.39 12.37 -2.70
C TYR A 31 -11.12 10.88 -2.89
N TYR A 32 -9.98 10.38 -2.39
CA TYR A 32 -9.55 9.00 -2.62
C TYR A 32 -10.01 8.03 -1.55
N ASN A 33 -10.05 8.43 -0.30
CA ASN A 33 -10.39 7.55 0.82
C ASN A 33 -11.87 7.64 1.19
N ASP A 34 -12.46 8.83 1.17
CA ASP A 34 -13.85 9.05 1.54
C ASP A 34 -14.79 9.06 0.33
N ASP A 35 -14.24 8.92 -0.87
CA ASP A 35 -15.01 8.85 -2.12
C ASP A 35 -15.93 10.07 -2.36
N LEU A 36 -15.52 11.24 -1.92
CA LEU A 36 -16.27 12.47 -2.16
C LEU A 36 -15.97 13.05 -3.54
N SER A 37 -16.99 13.62 -4.18
CA SER A 37 -16.83 14.34 -5.44
C SER A 37 -16.18 15.70 -5.20
N HIS A 38 -15.67 16.33 -6.27
CA HIS A 38 -15.12 17.70 -6.18
C HIS A 38 -16.16 18.68 -5.61
N THR A 39 -17.41 18.53 -6.01
CA THR A 39 -18.52 19.38 -5.53
C THR A 39 -18.76 19.19 -4.04
N GLU A 40 -18.77 17.94 -3.58
CA GLU A 40 -18.95 17.61 -2.16
C GLU A 40 -17.79 18.15 -1.32
N ILE A 41 -16.56 18.00 -1.80
CA ILE A 41 -15.38 18.53 -1.11
C ILE A 41 -15.45 20.05 -1.03
N ALA A 42 -15.85 20.71 -2.12
CA ALA A 42 -16.02 22.17 -2.13
C ALA A 42 -17.03 22.62 -1.08
N ALA A 43 -18.13 21.88 -0.93
CA ALA A 43 -19.16 22.20 0.08
C ALA A 43 -18.62 22.07 1.52
N VAL A 44 -17.83 21.04 1.76
CA VAL A 44 -17.26 20.77 3.11
C VAL A 44 -16.15 21.76 3.47
N THR A 45 -15.31 22.14 2.50
CA THR A 45 -14.10 22.93 2.78
C THR A 45 -14.26 24.42 2.55
N GLY A 46 -15.30 24.85 1.83
CA GLY A 46 -15.47 26.23 1.45
C GLY A 46 -14.60 26.67 0.27
N ILE A 47 -13.84 25.76 -0.34
CA ILE A 47 -13.04 26.02 -1.52
C ILE A 47 -13.95 25.84 -2.75
N THR A 48 -13.66 26.58 -3.84
CA THR A 48 -14.41 26.39 -5.08
C THR A 48 -14.18 24.99 -5.65
N ARG A 49 -15.15 24.47 -6.41
CA ARG A 49 -15.01 23.17 -7.08
C ARG A 49 -13.76 23.11 -7.95
N GLN A 50 -13.50 24.18 -8.72
CA GLN A 50 -12.31 24.27 -9.56
C GLN A 50 -11.03 24.30 -8.73
N GLY A 51 -11.03 25.00 -7.61
CA GLY A 51 -9.90 25.05 -6.68
C GLY A 51 -9.61 23.69 -6.07
N VAL A 52 -10.64 22.93 -5.71
CA VAL A 52 -10.50 21.55 -5.22
C VAL A 52 -9.87 20.66 -6.29
N ARG A 53 -10.42 20.69 -7.50
CA ARG A 53 -9.91 19.91 -8.63
C ARG A 53 -8.43 20.19 -8.90
N ASP A 54 -8.06 21.46 -8.97
CA ASP A 54 -6.68 21.88 -9.25
C ASP A 54 -5.73 21.46 -8.14
N ALA A 55 -6.16 21.61 -6.89
CA ALA A 55 -5.34 21.22 -5.75
C ALA A 55 -5.09 19.71 -5.71
N ILE A 56 -6.12 18.91 -5.95
CA ILE A 56 -6.00 17.45 -6.01
C ILE A 56 -5.06 17.04 -7.15
N LYS A 57 -5.21 17.66 -8.31
CA LYS A 57 -4.37 17.35 -9.47
C LYS A 57 -2.90 17.68 -9.21
N ARG A 58 -2.61 18.80 -8.55
CA ARG A 58 -1.24 19.14 -8.15
C ARG A 58 -0.68 18.13 -7.15
N ALA A 59 -1.49 17.73 -6.18
CA ALA A 59 -1.08 16.71 -5.21
C ALA A 59 -0.79 15.38 -5.89
N GLU A 60 -1.62 14.94 -6.85
CA GLU A 60 -1.35 13.75 -7.65
C GLU A 60 0.00 13.84 -8.34
N CYS A 61 0.29 14.95 -8.99
CA CYS A 61 1.57 15.14 -9.67
C CYS A 61 2.75 15.05 -8.71
N LEU A 62 2.62 15.62 -7.52
CA LEU A 62 3.66 15.52 -6.49
C LEU A 62 3.87 14.08 -6.03
N LEU A 63 2.78 13.34 -5.82
CA LEU A 63 2.87 11.93 -5.40
C LEU A 63 3.55 11.07 -6.45
N TYR A 64 3.19 11.23 -7.72
CA TYR A 64 3.85 10.51 -8.81
C TYR A 64 5.32 10.88 -8.94
N ASP A 65 5.66 12.17 -8.80
CA ASP A 65 7.05 12.62 -8.85
C ASP A 65 7.87 12.02 -7.70
N MET A 66 7.31 11.98 -6.51
CA MET A 66 7.96 11.38 -5.34
C MET A 66 8.23 9.90 -5.57
N GLU A 67 7.25 9.16 -6.08
CA GLU A 67 7.42 7.74 -6.38
C GLU A 67 8.47 7.52 -7.49
N GLN A 68 8.46 8.35 -8.52
CA GLN A 68 9.44 8.26 -9.59
C GLN A 68 10.86 8.46 -9.06
N ARG A 69 11.04 9.34 -8.08
CA ARG A 69 12.34 9.63 -7.48
C ARG A 69 12.76 8.63 -6.42
N LEU A 70 11.83 8.18 -5.58
CA LEU A 70 12.14 7.36 -4.40
C LEU A 70 11.87 5.88 -4.59
N GLY A 71 10.83 5.52 -5.35
CA GLY A 71 10.50 4.13 -5.64
C GLY A 71 10.06 3.31 -4.44
N LEU A 72 9.55 3.92 -3.37
CA LEU A 72 9.20 3.21 -2.14
C LEU A 72 8.02 2.25 -2.32
N VAL A 73 7.01 2.65 -3.11
CA VAL A 73 5.85 1.81 -3.36
C VAL A 73 6.25 0.57 -4.18
N ALA A 74 7.03 0.77 -5.24
CA ALA A 74 7.53 -0.33 -6.07
C ALA A 74 8.39 -1.29 -5.25
N ARG A 75 9.27 -0.76 -4.41
CA ARG A 75 10.12 -1.55 -3.53
C ARG A 75 9.29 -2.35 -2.52
N PHE A 76 8.28 -1.73 -1.94
CA PHE A 76 7.38 -2.38 -1.00
C PHE A 76 6.65 -3.56 -1.66
N LYS A 77 6.14 -3.38 -2.89
CA LYS A 77 5.46 -4.44 -3.64
C LYS A 77 6.40 -5.62 -3.91
N ASP A 78 7.64 -5.35 -4.31
CA ASP A 78 8.63 -6.39 -4.55
C ASP A 78 8.95 -7.17 -3.27
N VAL A 79 9.11 -6.48 -2.16
CA VAL A 79 9.36 -7.12 -0.85
C VAL A 79 8.15 -7.98 -0.46
N GLN A 80 6.94 -7.48 -0.61
CA GLN A 80 5.71 -8.23 -0.31
C GLN A 80 5.62 -9.50 -1.15
N ASN A 81 5.86 -9.41 -2.45
CA ASN A 81 5.83 -10.58 -3.33
C ASN A 81 6.88 -11.61 -2.93
N GLY A 82 8.09 -11.16 -2.60
CA GLY A 82 9.15 -12.06 -2.14
C GLY A 82 8.81 -12.76 -0.84
N LEU A 83 8.19 -12.04 0.10
CA LEU A 83 7.76 -12.61 1.38
C LEU A 83 6.65 -13.64 1.19
N GLU A 84 5.70 -13.40 0.27
CA GLU A 84 4.67 -14.37 -0.06
C GLU A 84 5.26 -15.66 -0.64
N GLU A 85 6.27 -15.55 -1.52
CA GLU A 85 6.96 -16.71 -2.06
C GLU A 85 7.68 -17.50 -0.96
N ILE A 86 8.33 -16.81 -0.02
CA ILE A 86 8.99 -17.45 1.12
C ILE A 86 7.98 -18.22 1.97
N MET A 87 6.84 -17.61 2.26
CA MET A 87 5.78 -18.24 3.03
C MET A 87 5.23 -19.48 2.32
N ASP A 88 5.07 -19.40 1.00
CA ASP A 88 4.59 -20.51 0.19
C ASP A 88 5.60 -21.68 0.20
N CYS A 89 6.87 -21.38 0.03
CA CYS A 89 7.94 -22.39 0.12
C CYS A 89 7.97 -23.06 1.50
N ALA A 90 7.85 -22.29 2.56
CA ALA A 90 7.81 -22.82 3.92
C ALA A 90 6.61 -23.74 4.14
N SER A 91 5.46 -23.39 3.56
CA SER A 91 4.25 -24.21 3.63
C SER A 91 4.42 -25.53 2.89
N LYS A 92 5.09 -25.52 1.74
CA LYS A 92 5.40 -26.73 0.97
C LYS A 92 6.37 -27.63 1.73
N ILE A 93 7.40 -27.06 2.34
CA ILE A 93 8.35 -27.81 3.17
C ILE A 93 7.63 -28.47 4.34
N SER A 94 6.74 -27.74 4.99
CA SER A 94 5.95 -28.26 6.10
C SER A 94 5.06 -29.45 5.66
N ALA A 95 4.43 -29.34 4.48
CA ALA A 95 3.59 -30.40 3.93
C ALA A 95 4.40 -31.65 3.59
N GLU A 96 5.56 -31.51 2.96
CA GLU A 96 6.45 -32.62 2.66
C GLU A 96 6.98 -33.28 3.93
N ASN A 97 7.31 -32.50 4.95
CA ASN A 97 7.76 -33.03 6.24
C ASN A 97 6.71 -33.92 6.87
N ARG A 98 5.43 -33.54 6.81
CA ARG A 98 4.34 -34.37 7.35
C ARG A 98 4.17 -35.69 6.61
N LYS A 99 4.41 -35.67 5.28
CA LYS A 99 4.34 -36.90 4.47
C LYS A 99 5.52 -37.84 4.72
N SER A 100 6.71 -37.30 4.99
CA SER A 100 7.96 -38.04 5.03
C SER A 100 8.36 -38.55 6.41
N GLY A 101 7.52 -38.41 7.41
CA GLY A 101 7.79 -38.90 8.76
C GLY A 101 8.12 -37.87 9.80
N LEU A 102 7.71 -36.69 9.60
CA LEU A 102 7.65 -35.56 10.55
C LEU A 102 8.90 -35.35 11.41
N SER A 103 9.81 -34.52 10.94
CA SER A 103 10.89 -33.96 11.74
C SER A 103 10.36 -32.75 12.53
N ARG A 104 10.47 -32.82 13.85
CA ARG A 104 10.06 -31.71 14.70
C ARG A 104 10.89 -30.46 14.45
N GLU A 105 12.19 -30.65 14.19
CA GLU A 105 13.10 -29.57 13.88
C GLU A 105 12.68 -28.82 12.60
N ILE A 106 12.31 -29.55 11.54
CA ILE A 106 11.82 -28.93 10.29
C ILE A 106 10.51 -28.20 10.56
N SER A 107 9.60 -28.76 11.32
CA SER A 107 8.35 -28.11 11.71
C SER A 107 8.61 -26.79 12.43
N ASP A 108 9.49 -26.79 13.40
CA ASP A 108 9.83 -25.58 14.17
C ASP A 108 10.45 -24.51 13.30
N LEU A 109 11.35 -24.89 12.38
CA LEU A 109 11.99 -23.95 11.47
C LEU A 109 11.00 -23.35 10.46
N THR A 110 10.08 -24.14 9.92
CA THR A 110 9.08 -23.61 8.97
C THR A 110 8.10 -22.67 9.66
N VAL A 111 7.71 -22.95 10.89
CA VAL A 111 6.88 -22.02 11.68
C VAL A 111 7.62 -20.72 11.91
N LYS A 112 8.90 -20.77 12.23
CA LYS A 112 9.73 -19.58 12.44
C LYS A 112 9.86 -18.76 11.17
N ILE A 113 10.11 -19.40 10.02
CA ILE A 113 10.19 -18.71 8.73
C ILE A 113 8.89 -17.97 8.41
N LYS A 114 7.75 -18.62 8.57
CA LYS A 114 6.43 -18.01 8.33
C LYS A 114 6.18 -16.84 9.27
N SER A 115 6.54 -16.99 10.53
CA SER A 115 6.36 -15.92 11.53
C SER A 115 7.17 -14.68 11.18
N ILE A 116 8.44 -14.86 10.79
CA ILE A 116 9.31 -13.74 10.38
C ILE A 116 8.76 -13.06 9.12
N ALA A 117 8.39 -13.84 8.10
CA ALA A 117 7.87 -13.30 6.85
C ALA A 117 6.57 -12.52 7.08
N LEU A 118 5.67 -13.04 7.91
CA LEU A 118 4.43 -12.36 8.25
C LEU A 118 4.69 -11.05 8.99
N SER A 119 5.62 -11.05 9.92
CA SER A 119 6.01 -9.85 10.66
C SER A 119 6.56 -8.76 9.73
N LEU A 120 7.37 -9.14 8.74
CA LEU A 120 7.95 -8.21 7.78
C LEU A 120 6.94 -7.71 6.74
N SER A 121 5.83 -8.42 6.55
CA SER A 121 4.81 -8.04 5.56
C SER A 121 3.79 -7.01 6.09
N GLU A 122 3.81 -6.77 7.38
CA GLU A 122 2.90 -5.80 8.02
C GLU A 122 3.33 -4.35 7.85
#